data_ac6a529bb2774c16c3f34bd9f3cc4406
#
_entry.id   ac6a529bb2774c16c3f34bd9f3cc4406
#
_cell.length_a   1.000
_cell.length_b   1.000
_cell.length_c   1.000
_cell.angle_alpha   90.00
_cell.angle_beta   90.00
_cell.angle_gamma   90.00
#
_symmetry.space_group_name_H-M   'P 1'
#
loop_
_entity.id
_entity.type
_entity.pdbx_description
1 polymer ?
#
loop_
_entity_poly.entity_id
_entity_poly.type
_entity_poly.pdbx_seq_one_letter_code
_entity_poly.pdbx_strand_id
1 'polypeptide(L)'
;MRKQYLYLLCLVALAFFGGVYLEYKRPAQYEDLLNFSKGIIKTLELKIVLSEDARACNLMQIPNIPRNSYLIIGHFYGHPSISNENTLGKLSDFIFQNKLNLKAVIFTGDIFKNPSLEKWELLQDVFNKSNVKYFIAPGNHDVGIADGPARDIFKLSFKADYPILLKDKDSILLIEDTTINNWNLSKKSLNLIQENISAKKNLYIFTHNIILEELSIVANSRVGKPKMLNSVASIINGLEKDYNKVNIISGDTGAHAFLPAYSCYLHKNILSIANGVGSRDLNYALVINQDEIFSLVF
;
A
#
# COMPACT_ATOMS: atom_id res chain seq x y z
N MET A 1 27.88 19.67 -11.12
CA MET A 1 27.41 20.18 -9.82
C MET A 1 26.79 21.60 -9.87
N ARG A 2 27.49 22.65 -10.33
CA ARG A 2 26.96 24.05 -10.33
C ARG A 2 25.61 24.27 -11.08
N LYS A 3 25.36 23.61 -12.21
CA LYS A 3 24.09 23.74 -12.95
C LYS A 3 22.89 23.14 -12.21
N GLN A 4 23.08 22.05 -11.50
CA GLN A 4 22.00 21.40 -10.71
C GLN A 4 21.59 22.24 -9.51
N TYR A 5 22.55 22.91 -8.85
CA TYR A 5 22.24 23.85 -7.75
C TYR A 5 21.49 25.08 -8.25
N LEU A 6 21.78 25.57 -9.45
CA LEU A 6 21.07 26.72 -10.03
C LEU A 6 19.61 26.36 -10.35
N TYR A 7 19.36 25.18 -10.92
CA TYR A 7 18.00 24.67 -11.14
C TYR A 7 17.23 24.48 -9.85
N LEU A 8 17.85 23.96 -8.80
CA LEU A 8 17.23 23.80 -7.50
C LEU A 8 16.87 25.15 -6.88
N LEU A 9 17.76 26.13 -6.94
CA LEU A 9 17.52 27.50 -6.45
C LEU A 9 16.38 28.17 -7.22
N CYS A 10 16.30 28.00 -8.54
CA CYS A 10 15.20 28.54 -9.35
C CYS A 10 13.86 27.88 -8.99
N LEU A 11 13.83 26.55 -8.77
CA LEU A 11 12.62 25.84 -8.34
C LEU A 11 12.16 26.25 -6.94
N VAL A 12 13.08 26.45 -6.01
CA VAL A 12 12.78 26.94 -4.66
C VAL A 12 12.25 28.36 -4.69
N ALA A 13 12.85 29.24 -5.51
CA ALA A 13 12.38 30.61 -5.69
C ALA A 13 10.99 30.65 -6.33
N LEU A 14 10.73 29.87 -7.38
CA LEU A 14 9.41 29.76 -8.00
C LEU A 14 8.36 29.20 -7.03
N ALA A 15 8.71 28.21 -6.23
CA ALA A 15 7.83 27.66 -5.19
C ALA A 15 7.54 28.69 -4.09
N PHE A 16 8.54 29.49 -3.70
CA PHE A 16 8.38 30.53 -2.70
C PHE A 16 7.48 31.66 -3.20
N PHE A 17 7.74 32.22 -4.38
CA PHE A 17 6.93 33.31 -4.96
C PHE A 17 5.53 32.83 -5.36
N GLY A 18 5.41 31.63 -5.93
CA GLY A 18 4.12 31.00 -6.22
C GLY A 18 3.34 30.69 -4.94
N GLY A 19 4.03 30.26 -3.89
CA GLY A 19 3.47 29.99 -2.58
C GLY A 19 2.87 31.23 -1.93
N VAL A 20 3.59 32.34 -1.87
CA VAL A 20 3.09 33.62 -1.32
C VAL A 20 1.84 34.11 -2.07
N TYR A 21 1.83 33.97 -3.41
CA TYR A 21 0.66 34.35 -4.20
C TYR A 21 -0.56 33.45 -3.94
N LEU A 22 -0.35 32.15 -3.82
CA LEU A 22 -1.42 31.18 -3.58
C LEU A 22 -1.94 31.23 -2.14
N GLU A 23 -1.08 31.47 -1.15
CA GLU A 23 -1.48 31.68 0.24
C GLU A 23 -2.48 32.83 0.36
N TYR A 24 -2.22 33.94 -0.35
CA TYR A 24 -3.08 35.11 -0.33
C TYR A 24 -4.38 34.94 -1.11
N LYS A 25 -4.36 34.24 -2.24
CA LYS A 25 -5.50 34.15 -3.17
C LYS A 25 -6.27 32.83 -3.10
N ARG A 26 -5.61 31.70 -2.74
CA ARG A 26 -6.19 30.36 -2.73
C ARG A 26 -5.50 29.45 -1.70
N PRO A 27 -5.83 29.59 -0.42
CA PRO A 27 -5.11 28.88 0.66
C PRO A 27 -5.14 27.34 0.53
N ALA A 28 -6.22 26.76 -0.01
CA ALA A 28 -6.29 25.31 -0.22
C ALA A 28 -5.28 24.79 -1.27
N GLN A 29 -5.01 25.59 -2.31
CA GLN A 29 -4.01 25.23 -3.32
C GLN A 29 -2.57 25.50 -2.84
N TYR A 30 -2.39 26.39 -1.90
CA TYR A 30 -1.11 26.64 -1.25
C TYR A 30 -0.64 25.42 -0.44
N GLU A 31 -1.51 24.83 0.36
CA GLU A 31 -1.17 23.62 1.10
C GLU A 31 -0.78 22.45 0.17
N ASP A 32 -1.47 22.33 -0.96
CA ASP A 32 -1.14 21.32 -1.96
C ASP A 32 0.24 21.54 -2.59
N LEU A 33 0.57 22.80 -2.93
CA LEU A 33 1.88 23.17 -3.47
C LEU A 33 2.99 22.98 -2.43
N LEU A 34 2.73 23.34 -1.19
CA LEU A 34 3.68 23.21 -0.08
C LEU A 34 4.01 21.75 0.23
N ASN A 35 3.00 20.88 0.19
CA ASN A 35 3.18 19.45 0.38
C ASN A 35 3.90 18.81 -0.81
N PHE A 36 3.62 19.26 -2.04
CA PHE A 36 4.34 18.84 -3.24
C PHE A 36 5.83 19.24 -3.18
N SER A 37 6.12 20.49 -2.80
CA SER A 37 7.51 20.96 -2.68
C SER A 37 8.28 20.23 -1.58
N LYS A 38 7.64 19.97 -0.43
CA LYS A 38 8.21 19.14 0.65
C LYS A 38 8.51 17.72 0.18
N GLY A 39 7.61 17.14 -0.61
CA GLY A 39 7.81 15.82 -1.23
C GLY A 39 9.03 15.79 -2.15
N ILE A 40 9.19 16.80 -3.02
CA ILE A 40 10.36 16.91 -3.91
C ILE A 40 11.65 17.06 -3.12
N ILE A 41 11.68 17.95 -2.12
CA ILE A 41 12.88 18.18 -1.30
C ILE A 41 13.25 16.88 -0.57
N LYS A 42 12.28 16.21 0.03
CA LYS A 42 12.48 14.96 0.75
C LYS A 42 12.94 13.82 -0.19
N THR A 43 12.44 13.78 -1.42
CA THR A 43 12.89 12.83 -2.45
C THR A 43 14.33 13.11 -2.91
N LEU A 44 14.72 14.39 -2.96
CA LEU A 44 16.09 14.78 -3.29
C LEU A 44 17.06 14.47 -2.14
N GLU A 45 16.64 14.72 -0.90
CA GLU A 45 17.41 14.33 0.29
C GLU A 45 17.59 12.82 0.38
N LEU A 46 16.56 12.05 0.06
CA LEU A 46 16.62 10.58 0.04
C LEU A 46 17.59 10.05 -1.01
N LYS A 47 17.64 10.64 -2.22
CA LYS A 47 18.64 10.28 -3.24
C LYS A 47 20.08 10.55 -2.80
N ILE A 48 20.26 11.45 -1.84
CA ILE A 48 21.59 11.77 -1.27
C ILE A 48 21.93 10.84 -0.11
N VAL A 49 20.91 10.36 0.61
CA VAL A 49 21.04 9.54 1.85
C VAL A 49 20.91 8.05 1.58
N LEU A 50 20.29 7.65 0.45
CA LEU A 50 20.17 6.22 0.12
C LEU A 50 21.56 5.62 -0.05
N SER A 51 21.86 4.60 0.74
CA SER A 51 23.03 3.75 0.55
C SER A 51 23.07 3.21 -0.89
N GLU A 52 24.25 2.91 -1.40
CA GLU A 52 24.44 2.33 -2.75
C GLU A 52 23.58 1.06 -2.97
N ASP A 53 23.15 0.39 -1.90
CA ASP A 53 22.34 -0.82 -1.91
C ASP A 53 20.83 -0.60 -2.01
N ALA A 54 20.35 0.65 -1.91
CA ALA A 54 18.93 0.96 -1.92
C ALA A 54 18.52 1.65 -3.23
N ARG A 55 17.49 1.14 -3.89
CA ARG A 55 17.03 1.64 -5.18
C ARG A 55 15.53 1.57 -5.35
N ALA A 56 14.99 2.51 -6.14
CA ALA A 56 13.65 2.36 -6.70
C ALA A 56 13.61 1.13 -7.61
N CYS A 57 12.53 0.40 -7.58
CA CYS A 57 12.32 -0.78 -8.40
C CYS A 57 11.20 -0.56 -9.43
N ASN A 58 11.24 -1.32 -10.52
CA ASN A 58 10.17 -1.40 -11.49
C ASN A 58 9.67 -2.85 -11.51
N LEU A 59 8.37 -3.02 -11.34
CA LEU A 59 7.74 -4.33 -11.45
C LEU A 59 7.46 -4.63 -12.92
N MET A 60 7.73 -5.86 -13.32
CA MET A 60 7.34 -6.32 -14.65
C MET A 60 5.82 -6.31 -14.76
N GLN A 61 5.31 -5.70 -15.82
CA GLN A 61 3.87 -5.70 -16.10
C GLN A 61 3.49 -6.97 -16.84
N ILE A 62 2.43 -7.63 -16.39
CA ILE A 62 1.86 -8.82 -17.03
C ILE A 62 0.48 -8.53 -17.60
N PRO A 63 0.11 -9.13 -18.76
CA PRO A 63 -1.20 -8.91 -19.36
C PRO A 63 -2.30 -9.79 -18.75
N ASN A 64 -1.95 -10.90 -18.12
CA ASN A 64 -2.89 -11.89 -17.58
C ASN A 64 -2.38 -12.45 -16.26
N ILE A 65 -3.31 -12.92 -15.42
CA ILE A 65 -2.98 -13.56 -14.15
C ILE A 65 -2.55 -15.02 -14.37
N PRO A 66 -1.34 -15.41 -13.97
CA PRO A 66 -0.92 -16.80 -14.00
C PRO A 66 -1.75 -17.65 -13.02
N ARG A 67 -1.76 -18.98 -13.23
CA ARG A 67 -2.43 -19.90 -12.28
C ARG A 67 -1.78 -19.87 -10.89
N ASN A 68 -2.60 -20.09 -9.87
CA ASN A 68 -2.21 -20.10 -8.45
C ASN A 68 -1.61 -18.76 -7.95
N SER A 69 -2.11 -17.65 -8.45
CA SER A 69 -1.66 -16.32 -8.06
C SER A 69 -2.48 -15.73 -6.91
N TYR A 70 -1.84 -14.88 -6.12
CA TYR A 70 -2.51 -13.91 -5.26
C TYR A 70 -2.66 -12.59 -6.02
N LEU A 71 -3.86 -12.02 -5.99
CA LEU A 71 -4.13 -10.67 -6.50
C LEU A 71 -4.18 -9.70 -5.34
N ILE A 72 -3.39 -8.62 -5.40
CA ILE A 72 -3.29 -7.64 -4.33
C ILE A 72 -3.87 -6.31 -4.80
N ILE A 73 -4.82 -5.77 -4.05
CA ILE A 73 -5.53 -4.54 -4.39
C ILE A 73 -5.49 -3.59 -3.19
N GLY A 74 -4.87 -2.43 -3.39
CA GLY A 74 -4.82 -1.37 -2.37
C GLY A 74 -5.67 -0.17 -2.74
N HIS A 75 -6.09 0.61 -1.73
CA HIS A 75 -6.82 1.87 -1.85
C HIS A 75 -7.97 1.81 -2.88
N PHE A 76 -8.84 0.80 -2.73
CA PHE A 76 -9.77 0.40 -3.78
C PHE A 76 -10.83 1.46 -4.07
N TYR A 77 -11.25 2.25 -3.09
CA TYR A 77 -12.21 3.32 -3.33
C TYR A 77 -11.67 4.49 -4.18
N GLY A 78 -10.35 4.55 -4.40
CA GLY A 78 -9.72 5.56 -5.25
C GLY A 78 -9.69 6.97 -4.66
N HIS A 79 -9.89 7.98 -5.51
CA HIS A 79 -9.80 9.38 -5.09
C HIS A 79 -10.99 9.81 -4.21
N PRO A 80 -10.77 10.56 -3.12
CA PRO A 80 -11.84 10.97 -2.18
C PRO A 80 -13.00 11.77 -2.78
N SER A 81 -12.78 12.49 -3.88
CA SER A 81 -13.84 13.30 -4.55
C SER A 81 -14.59 12.54 -5.64
N ILE A 82 -14.18 11.30 -5.98
CA ILE A 82 -14.82 10.49 -7.02
C ILE A 82 -15.51 9.32 -6.33
N SER A 83 -16.79 9.12 -6.63
CA SER A 83 -17.51 7.92 -6.21
C SER A 83 -17.10 6.77 -7.11
N ASN A 84 -16.45 5.77 -6.55
CA ASN A 84 -16.02 4.56 -7.28
C ASN A 84 -17.04 3.41 -7.17
N GLU A 85 -18.33 3.72 -7.08
CA GLU A 85 -19.37 2.68 -6.97
C GLU A 85 -19.32 1.69 -8.12
N ASN A 86 -18.93 2.14 -9.32
CA ASN A 86 -18.73 1.26 -10.47
C ASN A 86 -17.47 0.38 -10.40
N THR A 87 -16.55 0.64 -9.49
CA THR A 87 -15.30 -0.13 -9.40
C THR A 87 -15.53 -1.54 -8.88
N LEU A 88 -16.50 -1.71 -7.98
CA LEU A 88 -16.87 -3.04 -7.48
C LEU A 88 -17.43 -3.95 -8.59
N GLY A 89 -18.24 -3.41 -9.51
CA GLY A 89 -18.71 -4.15 -10.67
C GLY A 89 -17.57 -4.61 -11.57
N LYS A 90 -16.66 -3.72 -11.92
CA LYS A 90 -15.46 -4.06 -12.72
C LYS A 90 -14.60 -5.11 -12.02
N LEU A 91 -14.41 -4.99 -10.71
CA LEU A 91 -13.67 -5.98 -9.92
C LEU A 91 -14.39 -7.34 -9.93
N SER A 92 -15.71 -7.34 -9.79
CA SER A 92 -16.52 -8.56 -9.87
C SER A 92 -16.29 -9.29 -11.17
N ASP A 93 -16.45 -8.58 -12.30
CA ASP A 93 -16.24 -9.14 -13.64
C ASP A 93 -14.83 -9.68 -13.81
N PHE A 94 -13.84 -8.92 -13.37
CA PHE A 94 -12.43 -9.31 -13.43
C PHE A 94 -12.14 -10.58 -12.61
N ILE A 95 -12.69 -10.68 -11.39
CA ILE A 95 -12.55 -11.87 -10.55
C ILE A 95 -13.22 -13.07 -11.20
N PHE A 96 -14.44 -12.92 -11.74
CA PHE A 96 -15.14 -14.00 -12.41
C PHE A 96 -14.38 -14.53 -13.63
N GLN A 97 -13.80 -13.65 -14.43
CA GLN A 97 -12.97 -14.03 -15.59
C GLN A 97 -11.69 -14.77 -15.18
N ASN A 98 -11.11 -14.43 -14.03
CA ASN A 98 -9.82 -14.95 -13.58
C ASN A 98 -9.90 -15.96 -12.42
N LYS A 99 -11.08 -16.35 -11.97
CA LYS A 99 -11.28 -17.17 -10.75
C LYS A 99 -10.49 -18.47 -10.72
N LEU A 100 -10.25 -19.09 -11.87
CA LEU A 100 -9.46 -20.34 -11.97
C LEU A 100 -7.95 -20.13 -11.82
N ASN A 101 -7.51 -18.89 -11.96
CA ASN A 101 -6.12 -18.51 -11.82
C ASN A 101 -5.81 -17.97 -10.42
N LEU A 102 -6.83 -17.53 -9.68
CA LEU A 102 -6.68 -16.91 -8.38
C LEU A 102 -6.66 -17.95 -7.26
N LYS A 103 -5.64 -17.89 -6.43
CA LYS A 103 -5.57 -18.56 -5.14
C LYS A 103 -6.33 -17.79 -4.07
N ALA A 104 -6.14 -16.49 -4.04
CA ALA A 104 -6.90 -15.55 -3.23
C ALA A 104 -6.74 -14.11 -3.72
N VAL A 105 -7.62 -13.23 -3.25
CA VAL A 105 -7.45 -11.77 -3.35
C VAL A 105 -7.09 -11.23 -1.97
N ILE A 106 -6.11 -10.32 -1.91
CA ILE A 106 -5.73 -9.64 -0.68
C ILE A 106 -5.94 -8.14 -0.88
N PHE A 107 -6.86 -7.58 -0.11
CA PHE A 107 -7.03 -6.14 -0.06
C PHE A 107 -6.09 -5.54 0.98
N THR A 108 -5.36 -4.50 0.59
CA THR A 108 -4.51 -3.74 1.50
C THR A 108 -5.17 -2.43 1.92
N GLY A 109 -6.48 -2.50 2.16
CA GLY A 109 -7.30 -1.49 2.82
C GLY A 109 -7.87 -0.40 1.94
N ASP A 110 -8.70 0.42 2.60
CA ASP A 110 -9.44 1.51 1.97
C ASP A 110 -10.31 1.02 0.81
N ILE A 111 -11.11 0.00 1.09
CA ILE A 111 -12.02 -0.61 0.12
C ILE A 111 -13.20 0.31 -0.15
N PHE A 112 -13.78 0.88 0.91
CA PHE A 112 -14.88 1.82 0.82
C PHE A 112 -14.53 3.14 1.51
N LYS A 113 -14.81 4.26 0.85
CA LYS A 113 -14.66 5.59 1.46
C LYS A 113 -15.56 5.76 2.69
N ASN A 114 -16.81 5.28 2.58
CA ASN A 114 -17.82 5.28 3.63
C ASN A 114 -18.39 3.86 3.71
N PRO A 115 -17.86 3.01 4.58
CA PRO A 115 -18.31 1.63 4.70
C PRO A 115 -19.72 1.56 5.32
N SER A 116 -20.48 0.58 4.88
CA SER A 116 -21.78 0.21 5.46
C SER A 116 -21.93 -1.32 5.44
N LEU A 117 -22.83 -1.84 6.22
CA LEU A 117 -23.11 -3.29 6.22
C LEU A 117 -23.46 -3.79 4.82
N GLU A 118 -24.35 -3.08 4.13
CA GLU A 118 -24.77 -3.39 2.76
C GLU A 118 -23.56 -3.45 1.77
N LYS A 119 -22.64 -2.50 1.86
CA LYS A 119 -21.45 -2.51 1.00
C LYS A 119 -20.54 -3.70 1.28
N TRP A 120 -20.39 -4.07 2.55
CA TRP A 120 -19.63 -5.26 2.91
C TRP A 120 -20.31 -6.54 2.43
N GLU A 121 -21.64 -6.63 2.53
CA GLU A 121 -22.43 -7.73 1.98
C GLU A 121 -22.27 -7.86 0.48
N LEU A 122 -22.31 -6.75 -0.26
CA LEU A 122 -22.05 -6.74 -1.71
C LEU A 122 -20.64 -7.27 -2.04
N LEU A 123 -19.61 -6.88 -1.29
CA LEU A 123 -18.26 -7.42 -1.47
C LEU A 123 -18.22 -8.93 -1.19
N GLN A 124 -18.82 -9.37 -0.09
CA GLN A 124 -18.91 -10.79 0.27
C GLN A 124 -19.62 -11.61 -0.80
N ASP A 125 -20.68 -11.06 -1.39
CA ASP A 125 -21.44 -11.69 -2.46
C ASP A 125 -20.60 -11.96 -3.71
N VAL A 126 -19.72 -11.01 -4.10
CA VAL A 126 -18.78 -11.19 -5.21
C VAL A 126 -17.90 -12.42 -4.98
N PHE A 127 -17.32 -12.53 -3.78
CA PHE A 127 -16.41 -13.62 -3.44
C PHE A 127 -17.12 -14.95 -3.22
N ASN A 128 -18.28 -14.93 -2.60
CA ASN A 128 -19.11 -16.13 -2.45
C ASN A 128 -19.54 -16.70 -3.80
N LYS A 129 -20.00 -15.85 -4.73
CA LYS A 129 -20.41 -16.27 -6.08
C LYS A 129 -19.24 -16.75 -6.95
N SER A 130 -18.05 -16.15 -6.78
CA SER A 130 -16.85 -16.57 -7.54
C SER A 130 -16.15 -17.78 -6.94
N ASN A 131 -16.41 -18.10 -5.66
CA ASN A 131 -15.69 -19.11 -4.87
C ASN A 131 -14.17 -18.82 -4.76
N VAL A 132 -13.79 -17.55 -4.79
CA VAL A 132 -12.40 -17.10 -4.60
C VAL A 132 -12.23 -16.65 -3.15
N LYS A 133 -11.18 -17.12 -2.47
CA LYS A 133 -10.85 -16.66 -1.13
C LYS A 133 -10.40 -15.20 -1.15
N TYR A 134 -10.69 -14.46 -0.10
CA TYR A 134 -10.17 -13.12 0.05
C TYR A 134 -9.79 -12.82 1.50
N PHE A 135 -8.90 -11.84 1.66
CA PHE A 135 -8.41 -11.35 2.94
C PHE A 135 -8.31 -9.83 2.88
N ILE A 136 -8.39 -9.17 4.02
CA ILE A 136 -8.36 -7.72 4.12
C ILE A 136 -7.35 -7.33 5.19
N ALA A 137 -6.37 -6.50 4.84
CA ALA A 137 -5.62 -5.67 5.79
C ALA A 137 -6.36 -4.32 5.86
N PRO A 138 -7.19 -4.05 6.87
CA PRO A 138 -8.11 -2.93 6.80
C PRO A 138 -7.41 -1.57 6.86
N GLY A 139 -7.96 -0.60 6.14
CA GLY A 139 -7.53 0.79 6.15
C GLY A 139 -8.34 1.66 7.09
N ASN A 140 -7.90 2.91 7.26
CA ASN A 140 -8.59 3.86 8.14
C ASN A 140 -10.00 4.21 7.66
N HIS A 141 -10.28 4.16 6.38
CA HIS A 141 -11.63 4.33 5.87
C HIS A 141 -12.51 3.12 6.13
N ASP A 142 -11.95 1.91 6.17
CA ASP A 142 -12.70 0.68 6.43
C ASP A 142 -13.15 0.55 7.89
N VAL A 143 -12.27 0.91 8.84
CA VAL A 143 -12.47 0.63 10.27
C VAL A 143 -12.35 1.85 11.19
N GLY A 144 -11.98 3.02 10.65
CA GLY A 144 -11.67 4.19 11.48
C GLY A 144 -10.27 4.09 12.13
N ILE A 145 -9.90 5.17 12.84
CA ILE A 145 -8.59 5.28 13.52
C ILE A 145 -8.67 4.77 14.96
N ALA A 146 -9.89 4.66 15.48
CA ALA A 146 -10.19 4.23 16.84
C ALA A 146 -11.44 3.35 16.85
N ASP A 147 -11.80 2.85 18.01
CA ASP A 147 -13.10 2.16 18.18
C ASP A 147 -14.24 3.11 17.81
N GLY A 148 -15.19 2.59 17.06
CA GLY A 148 -16.33 3.36 16.57
C GLY A 148 -17.16 2.60 15.54
N PRO A 149 -18.24 3.23 15.02
CA PRO A 149 -19.24 2.57 14.19
C PRO A 149 -18.67 1.84 12.96
N ALA A 150 -17.67 2.40 12.30
CA ALA A 150 -17.04 1.76 11.12
C ALA A 150 -16.36 0.43 11.52
N ARG A 151 -15.63 0.42 12.64
CA ARG A 151 -14.97 -0.78 13.15
C ARG A 151 -15.99 -1.83 13.61
N ASP A 152 -17.07 -1.40 14.21
CA ASP A 152 -18.12 -2.33 14.64
C ASP A 152 -18.82 -2.97 13.45
N ILE A 153 -19.13 -2.20 12.41
CA ILE A 153 -19.68 -2.71 11.16
C ILE A 153 -18.69 -3.69 10.50
N PHE A 154 -17.41 -3.37 10.47
CA PHE A 154 -16.39 -4.26 9.94
C PHE A 154 -16.30 -5.57 10.72
N LYS A 155 -16.29 -5.52 12.07
CA LYS A 155 -16.28 -6.72 12.93
C LYS A 155 -17.54 -7.58 12.76
N LEU A 156 -18.70 -6.97 12.53
CA LEU A 156 -19.94 -7.69 12.22
C LEU A 156 -19.85 -8.42 10.89
N SER A 157 -19.25 -7.78 9.88
CA SER A 157 -19.10 -8.34 8.55
C SER A 157 -17.97 -9.39 8.48
N PHE A 158 -16.88 -9.16 9.20
CA PHE A 158 -15.68 -10.00 9.15
C PHE A 158 -15.26 -10.44 10.54
N LYS A 159 -15.40 -11.75 10.82
CA LYS A 159 -14.94 -12.36 12.08
C LYS A 159 -13.44 -12.70 12.01
N ALA A 160 -12.62 -11.76 11.56
CA ALA A 160 -11.20 -11.97 11.45
C ALA A 160 -10.46 -11.58 12.74
N ASP A 161 -9.62 -12.47 13.23
CA ASP A 161 -8.68 -12.19 14.34
C ASP A 161 -7.30 -11.84 13.75
N TYR A 162 -6.91 -10.58 13.88
CA TYR A 162 -5.64 -10.10 13.37
C TYR A 162 -4.49 -10.35 14.35
N PRO A 163 -3.28 -10.60 13.83
CA PRO A 163 -2.93 -10.79 12.43
C PRO A 163 -3.39 -12.15 11.88
N ILE A 164 -3.71 -12.20 10.58
CA ILE A 164 -4.01 -13.44 9.87
C ILE A 164 -2.70 -13.99 9.31
N LEU A 165 -2.39 -15.26 9.63
CA LEU A 165 -1.21 -15.94 9.14
C LEU A 165 -1.61 -17.05 8.16
N LEU A 166 -1.12 -16.96 6.93
CA LEU A 166 -1.28 -18.00 5.93
C LEU A 166 0.09 -18.63 5.65
N LYS A 167 0.14 -19.96 5.54
CA LYS A 167 1.37 -20.69 5.27
C LYS A 167 1.24 -21.43 3.94
N ASP A 168 2.14 -21.12 3.03
CA ASP A 168 2.34 -21.85 1.80
C ASP A 168 3.61 -22.70 1.87
N LYS A 169 3.83 -23.50 0.82
CA LYS A 169 5.03 -24.35 0.72
C LYS A 169 6.30 -23.52 0.89
N ASP A 170 6.42 -22.44 0.13
CA ASP A 170 7.63 -21.62 0.02
C ASP A 170 7.47 -20.21 0.58
N SER A 171 6.28 -19.87 1.14
CA SER A 171 5.94 -18.54 1.58
C SER A 171 5.15 -18.52 2.88
N ILE A 172 5.32 -17.42 3.61
CA ILE A 172 4.52 -17.05 4.78
C ILE A 172 3.89 -15.69 4.48
N LEU A 173 2.58 -15.61 4.61
CA LEU A 173 1.82 -14.39 4.37
C LEU A 173 1.20 -13.94 5.69
N LEU A 174 1.50 -12.73 6.10
CA LEU A 174 0.97 -12.08 7.29
C LEU A 174 0.11 -10.89 6.87
N ILE A 175 -1.15 -10.87 7.29
CA ILE A 175 -2.09 -9.78 7.01
C ILE A 175 -2.42 -9.11 8.33
N GLU A 176 -2.16 -7.81 8.44
CA GLU A 176 -2.23 -7.06 9.70
C GLU A 176 -3.24 -5.91 9.63
N ASP A 177 -3.98 -5.72 10.72
CA ASP A 177 -4.69 -4.47 11.00
C ASP A 177 -3.78 -3.51 11.75
N THR A 178 -3.07 -2.66 10.98
CA THR A 178 -2.17 -1.67 11.58
C THR A 178 -2.91 -0.50 12.23
N THR A 179 -4.20 -0.33 11.99
CA THR A 179 -4.97 0.81 12.50
C THR A 179 -5.12 0.80 14.03
N ILE A 180 -5.04 -0.38 14.65
CA ILE A 180 -5.15 -0.55 16.11
C ILE A 180 -3.80 -0.41 16.85
N ASN A 181 -2.68 -0.40 16.13
CA ASN A 181 -1.33 -0.39 16.70
C ASN A 181 -0.53 0.86 16.30
N ASN A 182 -1.16 2.03 16.31
CA ASN A 182 -0.52 3.27 15.87
C ASN A 182 0.19 3.14 14.51
N TRP A 183 -0.44 2.44 13.59
CA TRP A 183 0.03 2.22 12.22
C TRP A 183 1.29 1.35 12.10
N ASN A 184 1.55 0.53 13.10
CA ASN A 184 2.68 -0.40 13.15
C ASN A 184 2.22 -1.86 13.19
N LEU A 185 3.19 -2.76 12.99
CA LEU A 185 2.98 -4.17 13.27
C LEU A 185 2.73 -4.38 14.77
N SER A 186 1.77 -5.24 15.09
CA SER A 186 1.47 -5.64 16.45
C SER A 186 2.60 -6.50 17.03
N LYS A 187 2.70 -6.55 18.36
CA LYS A 187 3.59 -7.48 19.04
C LYS A 187 3.27 -8.94 18.66
N LYS A 188 1.98 -9.26 18.48
CA LYS A 188 1.52 -10.58 18.02
C LYS A 188 2.08 -10.91 16.63
N SER A 189 2.06 -9.95 15.70
CA SER A 189 2.68 -10.10 14.37
C SER A 189 4.17 -10.36 14.43
N LEU A 190 4.88 -9.58 15.23
CA LEU A 190 6.33 -9.76 15.39
C LEU A 190 6.69 -11.13 15.97
N ASN A 191 5.92 -11.60 16.96
CA ASN A 191 6.11 -12.94 17.51
C ASN A 191 5.85 -14.03 16.46
N LEU A 192 4.74 -13.91 15.69
CA LEU A 192 4.41 -14.88 14.63
C LEU A 192 5.49 -14.90 13.53
N ILE A 193 6.05 -13.76 13.17
CA ILE A 193 7.17 -13.70 12.24
C ILE A 193 8.36 -14.47 12.81
N GLN A 194 8.73 -14.24 14.06
CA GLN A 194 9.85 -14.93 14.71
C GLN A 194 9.63 -16.43 14.88
N GLU A 195 8.44 -16.85 15.26
CA GLU A 195 8.09 -18.28 15.40
C GLU A 195 8.11 -19.06 14.08
N ASN A 196 8.05 -18.35 12.96
CA ASN A 196 7.98 -18.94 11.63
C ASN A 196 9.24 -18.67 10.79
N ILE A 197 10.34 -18.24 11.41
CA ILE A 197 11.62 -17.99 10.73
C ILE A 197 12.04 -19.20 9.89
N SER A 198 12.39 -18.94 8.64
CA SER A 198 12.94 -19.93 7.74
C SER A 198 13.71 -19.26 6.60
N ALA A 199 15.02 -19.44 6.55
CA ALA A 199 15.87 -18.90 5.49
C ALA A 199 15.52 -19.42 4.08
N LYS A 200 14.68 -20.44 3.98
CA LYS A 200 14.20 -21.01 2.70
C LYS A 200 12.85 -20.45 2.27
N LYS A 201 12.18 -19.67 3.12
CA LYS A 201 10.86 -19.14 2.82
C LYS A 201 10.90 -17.64 2.53
N ASN A 202 9.94 -17.19 1.75
CA ASN A 202 9.66 -15.78 1.54
C ASN A 202 8.61 -15.32 2.54
N LEU A 203 8.82 -14.14 3.12
CA LEU A 203 7.85 -13.48 3.99
C LEU A 203 7.13 -12.40 3.21
N TYR A 204 5.81 -12.40 3.27
CA TYR A 204 4.95 -11.32 2.75
C TYR A 204 4.17 -10.72 3.91
N ILE A 205 4.28 -9.42 4.07
CA ILE A 205 3.55 -8.65 5.09
C ILE A 205 2.62 -7.69 4.37
N PHE A 206 1.32 -7.83 4.62
CA PHE A 206 0.28 -6.98 4.03
C PHE A 206 -0.27 -6.03 5.09
N THR A 207 -0.20 -4.74 4.80
CA THR A 207 -0.71 -3.68 5.66
C THR A 207 -1.46 -2.66 4.81
N HIS A 208 -2.35 -1.90 5.42
CA HIS A 208 -2.85 -0.71 4.73
C HIS A 208 -1.78 0.38 4.71
N ASN A 209 -1.28 0.71 5.87
CA ASN A 209 -0.33 1.80 6.02
C ASN A 209 1.07 1.42 5.58
N ILE A 210 1.78 2.39 5.05
CA ILE A 210 3.20 2.28 4.76
C ILE A 210 3.95 2.29 6.09
N ILE A 211 4.52 1.14 6.45
CA ILE A 211 5.23 0.96 7.72
C ILE A 211 6.75 1.26 7.62
N LEU A 212 7.25 1.50 6.42
CA LEU A 212 8.65 1.85 6.19
C LEU A 212 8.77 3.31 5.80
N GLU A 213 9.59 4.07 6.52
CA GLU A 213 9.77 5.49 6.32
C GLU A 213 10.29 5.80 4.91
N GLU A 214 11.23 5.03 4.43
CA GLU A 214 11.86 5.19 3.11
C GLU A 214 10.84 5.03 1.98
N LEU A 215 9.93 4.07 2.08
CA LEU A 215 8.87 3.92 1.11
C LEU A 215 7.84 5.05 1.20
N SER A 216 7.54 5.54 2.41
CA SER A 216 6.59 6.65 2.59
C SER A 216 7.05 7.92 1.89
N ILE A 217 8.35 8.13 1.84
CA ILE A 217 8.95 9.27 1.15
C ILE A 217 8.81 9.09 -0.37
N VAL A 218 9.12 7.91 -0.89
CA VAL A 218 9.01 7.59 -2.33
C VAL A 218 7.55 7.64 -2.79
N ALA A 219 6.63 7.13 -1.99
CA ALA A 219 5.20 7.13 -2.29
C ALA A 219 4.54 8.51 -2.12
N ASN A 220 5.28 9.51 -1.62
CA ASN A 220 4.74 10.83 -1.29
C ASN A 220 3.44 10.75 -0.46
N SER A 221 3.44 9.86 0.51
CA SER A 221 2.30 9.60 1.35
C SER A 221 2.02 10.82 2.23
N ARG A 222 0.85 11.44 2.04
CA ARG A 222 0.44 12.68 2.70
C ARG A 222 0.07 12.53 4.15
N VAL A 223 -0.08 11.35 4.62
CA VAL A 223 -0.76 11.17 5.90
C VAL A 223 0.10 11.73 7.00
N GLY A 224 -0.43 12.69 7.72
CA GLY A 224 0.08 13.16 9.01
C GLY A 224 0.06 12.01 10.00
N LYS A 225 0.79 10.98 9.67
CA LYS A 225 0.86 9.73 10.39
C LYS A 225 1.61 9.97 11.67
N PRO A 226 1.13 9.38 12.75
CA PRO A 226 1.96 9.24 13.93
C PRO A 226 3.29 8.70 13.44
N LYS A 227 4.39 9.25 13.97
CA LYS A 227 5.76 8.92 13.59
C LYS A 227 5.86 7.44 13.29
N MET A 228 6.20 7.11 12.06
CA MET A 228 6.52 5.73 11.71
C MET A 228 7.66 5.32 12.61
N LEU A 229 7.39 4.38 13.50
CA LEU A 229 8.29 4.09 14.61
C LEU A 229 9.44 3.20 14.20
N ASN A 230 9.40 2.63 13.01
CA ASN A 230 10.39 1.66 12.57
C ASN A 230 11.00 2.11 11.24
N SER A 231 12.23 2.58 11.31
CA SER A 231 13.05 2.72 10.10
C SER A 231 13.29 1.34 9.48
N VAL A 232 13.53 1.30 8.18
CA VAL A 232 13.98 0.06 7.50
C VAL A 232 15.07 -0.63 8.30
N ALA A 233 16.02 0.14 8.85
CA ALA A 233 17.12 -0.41 9.62
C ALA A 233 16.68 -1.27 10.81
N SER A 234 15.63 -0.91 11.54
CA SER A 234 15.17 -1.68 12.70
C SER A 234 14.44 -2.97 12.31
N ILE A 235 13.74 -2.97 11.19
CA ILE A 235 13.06 -4.16 10.67
C ILE A 235 14.08 -5.07 9.95
N ILE A 236 14.97 -4.49 9.15
CA ILE A 236 15.99 -5.20 8.39
C ILE A 236 16.94 -6.00 9.28
N ASN A 237 17.40 -5.41 10.39
CA ASN A 237 18.39 -6.06 11.27
C ASN A 237 17.94 -7.41 11.86
N GLY A 238 16.66 -7.72 11.79
CA GLY A 238 16.10 -9.02 12.17
C GLY A 238 15.75 -9.92 10.99
N LEU A 239 15.06 -9.38 9.98
CA LEU A 239 14.39 -10.19 8.98
C LEU A 239 15.24 -10.58 7.77
N GLU A 240 16.24 -9.78 7.39
CA GLU A 240 17.06 -10.05 6.19
C GLU A 240 17.86 -11.36 6.27
N LYS A 241 18.22 -11.79 7.49
CA LYS A 241 18.96 -13.03 7.74
C LYS A 241 18.05 -14.23 7.91
N ASP A 242 16.79 -13.98 8.23
CA ASP A 242 15.84 -14.96 8.70
C ASP A 242 14.97 -15.52 7.56
N TYR A 243 14.88 -14.79 6.44
CA TYR A 243 14.06 -15.13 5.30
C TYR A 243 14.84 -15.01 3.99
N ASN A 244 14.44 -15.80 2.99
CA ASN A 244 15.00 -15.70 1.63
C ASN A 244 14.71 -14.32 1.01
N LYS A 245 13.44 -13.91 1.07
CA LYS A 245 12.98 -12.56 0.67
C LYS A 245 11.97 -12.05 1.69
N VAL A 246 11.96 -10.76 1.93
CA VAL A 246 10.94 -10.07 2.73
C VAL A 246 10.23 -9.07 1.84
N ASN A 247 8.92 -9.21 1.69
CA ASN A 247 8.09 -8.35 0.86
C ASN A 247 7.07 -7.67 1.76
N ILE A 248 7.11 -6.35 1.84
CA ILE A 248 6.18 -5.54 2.62
C ILE A 248 5.29 -4.78 1.64
N ILE A 249 4.00 -5.09 1.64
CA ILE A 249 3.04 -4.57 0.67
C ILE A 249 1.99 -3.75 1.40
N SER A 250 1.92 -2.47 1.05
CA SER A 250 1.04 -1.49 1.68
C SER A 250 0.06 -0.91 0.66
N GLY A 251 -1.14 -0.52 1.12
CA GLY A 251 -2.23 -0.07 0.24
C GLY A 251 -2.48 1.43 0.23
N ASP A 252 -1.77 2.21 1.05
CA ASP A 252 -2.08 3.62 1.27
C ASP A 252 -1.36 4.53 0.25
N THR A 253 -1.66 4.33 -1.03
CA THR A 253 -1.18 5.16 -2.14
C THR A 253 -2.19 5.18 -3.29
N GLY A 254 -1.98 6.05 -4.27
CA GLY A 254 -2.84 6.10 -5.46
C GLY A 254 -4.11 6.94 -5.32
N ALA A 255 -4.38 7.51 -4.15
CA ALA A 255 -5.57 8.35 -3.91
C ALA A 255 -5.63 9.61 -4.77
N HIS A 256 -4.52 10.03 -5.37
CA HIS A 256 -4.45 11.25 -6.16
C HIS A 256 -3.84 10.99 -7.53
N ALA A 257 -4.36 11.66 -8.57
CA ALA A 257 -3.94 11.47 -9.95
C ALA A 257 -2.45 11.74 -10.21
N PHE A 258 -1.80 12.54 -9.36
CA PHE A 258 -0.37 12.85 -9.46
C PHE A 258 0.54 11.86 -8.72
N LEU A 259 -0.03 10.95 -7.91
CA LEU A 259 0.74 9.89 -7.27
C LEU A 259 0.87 8.70 -8.23
N PRO A 260 2.01 8.01 -8.22
CA PRO A 260 2.15 6.78 -8.99
C PRO A 260 1.17 5.72 -8.48
N ALA A 261 0.69 4.86 -9.38
CA ALA A 261 -0.21 3.77 -9.04
C ALA A 261 0.45 2.73 -8.13
N TYR A 262 1.75 2.60 -8.21
CA TYR A 262 2.55 1.91 -7.21
C TYR A 262 3.90 2.61 -7.05
N SER A 263 4.52 2.42 -5.88
CA SER A 263 5.90 2.80 -5.59
C SER A 263 6.59 1.63 -4.94
N CYS A 264 7.85 1.41 -5.25
CA CYS A 264 8.61 0.35 -4.61
C CYS A 264 10.04 0.78 -4.26
N TYR A 265 10.55 0.15 -3.22
CA TYR A 265 11.86 0.36 -2.65
C TYR A 265 12.49 -0.99 -2.34
N LEU A 266 13.68 -1.22 -2.88
CA LEU A 266 14.43 -2.45 -2.68
C LEU A 266 15.71 -2.14 -1.90
N HIS A 267 15.89 -2.83 -0.78
CA HIS A 267 17.15 -2.83 -0.03
C HIS A 267 17.52 -4.26 0.32
N LYS A 268 18.66 -4.72 -0.19
CA LYS A 268 19.09 -6.13 -0.06
C LYS A 268 17.98 -7.10 -0.52
N ASN A 269 17.50 -7.99 0.35
CA ASN A 269 16.42 -8.92 0.08
C ASN A 269 15.05 -8.43 0.59
N ILE A 270 14.93 -7.16 1.01
CA ILE A 270 13.68 -6.55 1.46
C ILE A 270 13.13 -5.67 0.35
N LEU A 271 11.97 -6.04 -0.16
CA LEU A 271 11.19 -5.30 -1.12
C LEU A 271 9.96 -4.70 -0.44
N SER A 272 9.85 -3.39 -0.50
CA SER A 272 8.69 -2.66 0.01
C SER A 272 7.92 -2.06 -1.14
N ILE A 273 6.61 -2.28 -1.17
CA ILE A 273 5.73 -1.80 -2.23
C ILE A 273 4.53 -1.11 -1.59
N ALA A 274 4.18 0.06 -2.12
CA ALA A 274 2.89 0.68 -1.88
C ALA A 274 2.12 0.70 -3.19
N ASN A 275 0.88 0.21 -3.20
CA ASN A 275 0.02 0.23 -4.36
C ASN A 275 -1.39 0.75 -4.01
N GLY A 276 -2.08 1.24 -5.03
CA GLY A 276 -3.48 1.65 -4.89
C GLY A 276 -4.16 1.71 -6.24
N VAL A 277 -5.42 1.35 -6.26
CA VAL A 277 -6.31 1.58 -7.39
C VAL A 277 -6.73 3.03 -7.33
N GLY A 278 -6.20 3.84 -8.23
CA GLY A 278 -6.44 5.28 -8.20
C GLY A 278 -7.66 5.73 -9.00
N SER A 279 -7.91 7.03 -8.98
CA SER A 279 -8.88 7.73 -9.83
C SER A 279 -8.40 7.88 -11.28
N ARG A 280 -7.65 6.91 -11.78
CA ARG A 280 -7.05 6.94 -13.10
C ARG A 280 -7.85 6.08 -14.07
N ASP A 281 -7.65 6.31 -15.36
CA ASP A 281 -8.21 5.47 -16.41
C ASP A 281 -7.69 4.03 -16.35
N LEU A 282 -6.52 3.84 -15.75
CA LEU A 282 -5.88 2.55 -15.55
C LEU A 282 -5.85 2.19 -14.07
N ASN A 283 -6.41 1.04 -13.72
CA ASN A 283 -6.35 0.46 -12.40
C ASN A 283 -5.16 -0.50 -12.30
N TYR A 284 -4.32 -0.30 -11.29
CA TYR A 284 -3.16 -1.16 -11.05
C TYR A 284 -3.40 -2.06 -9.85
N ALA A 285 -3.17 -3.34 -10.05
CA ALA A 285 -3.06 -4.33 -8.98
C ALA A 285 -1.66 -4.95 -9.00
N LEU A 286 -1.32 -5.65 -7.92
CA LEU A 286 -0.13 -6.49 -7.89
C LEU A 286 -0.55 -7.95 -7.99
N VAL A 287 0.30 -8.76 -8.60
CA VAL A 287 0.12 -10.20 -8.69
C VAL A 287 1.35 -10.88 -8.10
N ILE A 288 1.15 -11.77 -7.13
CA ILE A 288 2.19 -12.64 -6.59
C ILE A 288 2.02 -14.02 -7.19
N ASN A 289 3.04 -14.49 -7.89
CA ASN A 289 3.09 -15.84 -8.46
C ASN A 289 4.51 -16.40 -8.39
N GLN A 290 4.67 -17.61 -7.90
CA GLN A 290 5.97 -18.29 -7.79
C GLN A 290 7.09 -17.41 -7.21
N ASP A 291 6.78 -16.70 -6.12
CA ASP A 291 7.70 -15.83 -5.38
C ASP A 291 8.17 -14.55 -6.12
N GLU A 292 7.54 -14.23 -7.23
CA GLU A 292 7.72 -12.98 -7.95
C GLU A 292 6.49 -12.07 -7.81
N ILE A 293 6.73 -10.77 -7.89
CA ILE A 293 5.69 -9.74 -7.81
C ILE A 293 5.64 -8.99 -9.13
N PHE A 294 4.47 -8.96 -9.72
CA PHE A 294 4.18 -8.31 -11.00
C PHE A 294 3.19 -7.16 -10.80
N SER A 295 3.22 -6.20 -11.71
CA SER A 295 2.14 -5.22 -11.86
C SER A 295 1.14 -5.71 -12.93
N LEU A 296 -0.14 -5.44 -12.69
CA LEU A 296 -1.23 -5.79 -13.58
C LEU A 296 -2.14 -4.57 -13.76
N VAL A 297 -2.53 -4.30 -14.99
CA VAL A 297 -3.55 -3.30 -15.33
C VAL A 297 -4.87 -4.03 -15.62
N PHE A 298 -5.99 -3.57 -15.05
CA PHE A 298 -7.31 -4.19 -15.24
C PHE A 298 -8.44 -3.16 -15.35
#